data_6c3742e8a79ffb7c706690413b869a15
#
_entry.id   6c3742e8a79ffb7c706690413b869a15
#
_cell.length_a   1.000
_cell.length_b   1.000
_cell.length_c   1.000
_cell.angle_alpha   90.00
_cell.angle_beta   90.00
_cell.angle_gamma   90.00
#
_symmetry.space_group_name_H-M   'P 1'
#
loop_
_entity.id
_entity.type
_entity.pdbx_description
1 polymer ?
#
loop_
_entity_poly.entity_id
_entity_poly.type
_entity_poly.pdbx_seq_one_letter_code
_entity_poly.pdbx_strand_id
1 'polypeptide(L)'
;RQHTHYIIGACLLLMLALTAACTHQAQLPAQSTALDTQADIFPDYRDIVIPANIAPLNFMVKDSGATAAVAQLQGPNGEEVLAQADKNMSVRIDTAAWRALLEANRGKDISVTVYVQNAAGWVQHKPHTLTVAQEDIDPYLSYRLIEPGEA
;
A
#
# COMPACT_ATOMS: atom_id res chain seq x y z
N ARG A 1 37.18 29.78 -27.39
CA ARG A 1 36.10 30.20 -26.42
C ARG A 1 34.72 29.66 -26.83
N GLN A 2 34.35 29.54 -28.10
CA GLN A 2 33.03 29.01 -28.52
C GLN A 2 32.87 27.52 -28.21
N HIS A 3 33.87 26.68 -28.35
CA HIS A 3 33.79 25.24 -28.09
C HIS A 3 33.55 24.90 -26.62
N THR A 4 34.03 25.73 -25.68
CA THR A 4 33.85 25.54 -24.24
C THR A 4 32.38 25.69 -23.84
N HIS A 5 31.64 26.61 -24.47
CA HIS A 5 30.21 26.81 -24.17
C HIS A 5 29.33 25.65 -24.67
N TYR A 6 29.69 25.03 -25.81
CA TYR A 6 28.97 23.85 -26.31
C TYR A 6 29.18 22.61 -25.42
N ILE A 7 30.41 22.43 -24.91
CA ILE A 7 30.73 21.32 -24.00
C ILE A 7 29.98 21.48 -22.67
N ILE A 8 29.94 22.67 -22.09
CA ILE A 8 29.20 22.97 -20.84
C ILE A 8 27.70 22.78 -21.05
N GLY A 9 27.14 23.23 -22.17
CA GLY A 9 25.75 23.05 -22.52
C GLY A 9 25.36 21.57 -22.69
N ALA A 10 26.22 20.78 -23.34
CA ALA A 10 26.02 19.36 -23.54
C ALA A 10 26.09 18.57 -22.21
N CYS A 11 27.02 18.92 -21.31
CA CYS A 11 27.12 18.33 -19.97
C CYS A 11 25.93 18.68 -19.10
N LEU A 12 25.40 19.90 -19.17
CA LEU A 12 24.22 20.32 -18.43
C LEU A 12 22.96 19.58 -18.91
N LEU A 13 22.81 19.39 -20.22
CA LEU A 13 21.71 18.61 -20.81
C LEU A 13 21.80 17.11 -20.43
N LEU A 14 23.01 16.57 -20.39
CA LEU A 14 23.24 15.19 -19.99
C LEU A 14 22.95 14.97 -18.49
N MET A 15 23.28 15.93 -17.64
CA MET A 15 22.95 15.90 -16.21
C MET A 15 21.43 15.99 -15.95
N LEU A 16 20.68 16.75 -16.75
CA LEU A 16 19.23 16.83 -16.66
C LEU A 16 18.53 15.53 -17.05
N ALA A 17 19.12 14.75 -17.96
CA ALA A 17 18.56 13.47 -18.41
C ALA A 17 18.75 12.32 -17.39
N LEU A 18 19.72 12.43 -16.47
CA LEU A 18 19.97 11.40 -15.45
C LEU A 18 19.04 11.49 -14.22
N THR A 19 18.24 12.53 -14.10
CA THR A 19 17.30 12.69 -12.95
C THR A 19 15.93 12.06 -13.19
N ALA A 20 15.69 11.39 -14.30
CA ALA A 20 14.55 10.49 -14.47
C ALA A 20 14.78 9.23 -13.63
N ALA A 21 14.88 9.40 -12.31
CA ALA A 21 14.77 8.28 -11.37
C ALA A 21 13.42 7.62 -11.65
N CYS A 22 13.47 6.40 -12.17
CA CYS A 22 12.28 5.54 -12.30
C CYS A 22 11.71 5.30 -10.91
N THR A 23 10.88 6.19 -10.42
CA THR A 23 9.96 5.86 -9.35
C THR A 23 9.01 4.81 -9.93
N HIS A 24 9.23 3.56 -9.57
CA HIS A 24 8.35 2.46 -9.97
C HIS A 24 7.03 2.67 -9.24
N GLN A 25 6.17 3.47 -9.85
CA GLN A 25 4.84 3.73 -9.31
C GLN A 25 4.01 2.46 -9.47
N ALA A 26 3.40 2.01 -8.38
CA ALA A 26 2.50 0.87 -8.41
C ALA A 26 1.39 1.12 -9.44
N GLN A 27 1.09 0.10 -10.24
CA GLN A 27 0.06 0.17 -11.29
C GLN A 27 -0.85 -1.05 -11.20
N LEU A 28 -2.12 -0.83 -11.46
CA LEU A 28 -3.08 -1.92 -11.57
C LEU A 28 -2.83 -2.71 -12.87
N PRO A 29 -3.06 -4.03 -12.86
CA PRO A 29 -2.98 -4.83 -14.07
C PRO A 29 -4.04 -4.38 -15.08
N ALA A 30 -3.66 -4.35 -16.37
CA ALA A 30 -4.57 -3.97 -17.45
C ALA A 30 -5.76 -4.94 -17.61
N GLN A 31 -5.57 -6.21 -17.23
CA GLN A 31 -6.57 -7.26 -17.23
C GLN A 31 -6.38 -8.17 -16.03
N SER A 32 -7.47 -8.58 -15.42
CA SER A 32 -7.49 -9.56 -14.33
C SER A 32 -8.78 -10.38 -14.34
N THR A 33 -8.71 -11.60 -13.84
CA THR A 33 -9.87 -12.46 -13.62
C THR A 33 -10.39 -12.24 -12.20
N ALA A 34 -11.66 -11.87 -12.05
CA ALA A 34 -12.26 -11.67 -10.75
C ALA A 34 -12.50 -13.00 -10.02
N LEU A 35 -12.16 -13.04 -8.74
CA LEU A 35 -12.43 -14.15 -7.83
C LEU A 35 -13.47 -13.74 -6.79
N ASP A 36 -14.29 -14.68 -6.33
CA ASP A 36 -15.24 -14.45 -5.22
C ASP A 36 -14.64 -14.81 -3.85
N THR A 37 -13.33 -14.84 -3.74
CA THR A 37 -12.60 -15.10 -2.50
C THR A 37 -11.68 -13.94 -2.19
N GLN A 38 -11.60 -13.57 -0.90
CA GLN A 38 -10.63 -12.59 -0.42
C GLN A 38 -9.21 -13.17 -0.48
N ALA A 39 -8.22 -12.30 -0.67
CA ALA A 39 -6.82 -12.69 -0.66
C ALA A 39 -6.40 -13.25 0.71
N ASP A 40 -5.50 -14.23 0.71
CA ASP A 40 -4.84 -14.68 1.92
C ASP A 40 -3.70 -13.72 2.29
N ILE A 41 -3.87 -12.97 3.37
CA ILE A 41 -2.93 -11.95 3.83
C ILE A 41 -2.51 -12.20 5.29
N PHE A 42 -1.28 -11.76 5.62
CA PHE A 42 -0.77 -11.82 6.99
C PHE A 42 -0.03 -10.52 7.37
N PRO A 43 -0.38 -9.88 8.50
CA PRO A 43 -1.50 -10.19 9.41
C PRO A 43 -2.87 -10.09 8.73
N ASP A 44 -3.87 -10.75 9.29
CA ASP A 44 -5.24 -10.71 8.76
C ASP A 44 -5.93 -9.40 9.19
N TYR A 45 -5.94 -8.44 8.29
CA TYR A 45 -6.57 -7.13 8.47
C TYR A 45 -7.92 -7.00 7.75
N ARG A 46 -8.56 -8.12 7.42
CA ARG A 46 -9.81 -8.12 6.68
C ARG A 46 -10.99 -7.74 7.58
N ASP A 47 -11.81 -6.84 7.09
CA ASP A 47 -13.11 -6.44 7.67
C ASP A 47 -12.98 -5.96 9.13
N ILE A 48 -12.03 -5.09 9.41
CA ILE A 48 -11.74 -4.55 10.75
C ILE A 48 -12.02 -3.04 10.83
N VAL A 49 -12.20 -2.56 12.06
CA VAL A 49 -12.26 -1.13 12.38
C VAL A 49 -10.88 -0.64 12.82
N ILE A 50 -10.44 0.48 12.29
CA ILE A 50 -9.13 1.06 12.56
C ILE A 50 -9.24 2.52 13.00
N PRO A 51 -8.39 3.01 13.93
CA PRO A 51 -8.28 4.43 14.25
C PRO A 51 -7.74 5.23 13.06
N ALA A 52 -8.17 6.50 12.93
CA ALA A 52 -7.75 7.34 11.82
C ALA A 52 -6.25 7.71 11.84
N ASN A 53 -5.61 7.64 12.99
CA ASN A 53 -4.18 7.97 13.17
C ASN A 53 -3.26 6.74 13.30
N ILE A 54 -3.75 5.54 12.96
CA ILE A 54 -2.93 4.31 13.01
C ILE A 54 -1.81 4.32 11.96
N ALA A 55 -0.71 3.63 12.26
CA ALA A 55 0.36 3.39 11.30
C ALA A 55 -0.12 2.54 10.12
N PRO A 56 0.58 2.60 8.94
CA PRO A 56 0.20 1.78 7.79
C PRO A 56 0.10 0.30 8.11
N LEU A 57 -1.02 -0.31 7.72
CA LEU A 57 -1.27 -1.74 7.89
C LEU A 57 -0.57 -2.52 6.76
N ASN A 58 0.75 -2.63 6.88
CA ASN A 58 1.55 -3.42 5.95
C ASN A 58 1.27 -4.92 6.15
N PHE A 59 1.21 -5.66 5.06
CA PHE A 59 0.90 -7.09 5.10
C PHE A 59 1.68 -7.88 4.04
N MET A 60 1.72 -9.19 4.19
CA MET A 60 2.23 -10.13 3.19
C MET A 60 1.07 -10.84 2.50
N VAL A 61 1.18 -11.03 1.20
CA VAL A 61 0.28 -11.89 0.43
C VAL A 61 0.78 -13.34 0.53
N LYS A 62 -0.10 -14.23 0.95
CA LYS A 62 0.19 -15.65 1.20
C LYS A 62 -0.33 -16.58 0.11
N ASP A 63 -0.92 -16.05 -0.94
CA ASP A 63 -1.48 -16.85 -2.02
C ASP A 63 -0.44 -17.77 -2.65
N SER A 64 -0.76 -19.05 -2.72
CA SER A 64 0.12 -20.05 -3.28
C SER A 64 0.39 -19.81 -4.77
N GLY A 65 1.67 -19.82 -5.16
CA GLY A 65 2.08 -19.58 -6.53
C GLY A 65 2.06 -18.12 -6.98
N ALA A 66 1.87 -17.17 -6.05
CA ALA A 66 1.95 -15.75 -6.32
C ALA A 66 3.38 -15.34 -6.71
N THR A 67 3.51 -14.58 -7.80
CA THR A 67 4.78 -14.05 -8.31
C THR A 67 4.87 -12.54 -8.22
N ALA A 68 3.72 -11.85 -8.18
CA ALA A 68 3.61 -10.42 -7.93
C ALA A 68 2.26 -10.12 -7.31
N ALA A 69 2.15 -8.99 -6.60
CA ALA A 69 0.87 -8.51 -6.11
C ALA A 69 0.83 -6.98 -6.05
N VAL A 70 -0.38 -6.44 -6.17
CA VAL A 70 -0.68 -5.01 -6.01
C VAL A 70 -1.91 -4.90 -5.12
N ALA A 71 -1.84 -4.06 -4.09
CA ALA A 71 -2.98 -3.68 -3.29
C ALA A 71 -3.51 -2.32 -3.74
N GLN A 72 -4.81 -2.23 -3.91
CA GLN A 72 -5.56 -1.01 -4.16
C GLN A 72 -6.41 -0.70 -2.95
N LEU A 73 -6.18 0.45 -2.33
CA LEU A 73 -7.00 0.97 -1.24
C LEU A 73 -7.81 2.12 -1.79
N GLN A 74 -9.13 2.06 -1.70
CA GLN A 74 -10.01 3.03 -2.31
C GLN A 74 -11.06 3.54 -1.33
N GLY A 75 -11.10 4.86 -1.16
CA GLY A 75 -12.15 5.55 -0.43
C GLY A 75 -13.43 5.71 -1.26
N PRO A 76 -14.58 5.95 -0.61
CA PRO A 76 -15.89 6.08 -1.29
C PRO A 76 -16.00 7.30 -2.22
N ASN A 77 -15.16 8.32 -2.04
CA ASN A 77 -15.17 9.52 -2.89
C ASN A 77 -14.12 9.46 -4.03
N GLY A 78 -13.46 8.30 -4.23
CA GLY A 78 -12.48 8.09 -5.28
C GLY A 78 -11.03 8.35 -4.88
N GLU A 79 -10.75 8.57 -3.59
CA GLU A 79 -9.37 8.56 -3.09
C GLU A 79 -8.76 7.17 -3.30
N GLU A 80 -7.54 7.11 -3.83
CA GLU A 80 -6.89 5.85 -4.16
C GLU A 80 -5.44 5.85 -3.70
N VAL A 81 -5.03 4.72 -3.12
CA VAL A 81 -3.62 4.42 -2.84
C VAL A 81 -3.29 3.05 -3.41
N LEU A 82 -2.23 2.98 -4.21
CA LEU A 82 -1.70 1.74 -4.77
C LEU A 82 -0.39 1.38 -4.07
N ALA A 83 -0.25 0.12 -3.70
CA ALA A 83 0.97 -0.41 -3.10
C ALA A 83 1.36 -1.73 -3.74
N GLN A 84 2.55 -1.78 -4.34
CA GLN A 84 3.08 -2.99 -4.96
C GLN A 84 3.83 -3.84 -3.92
N ALA A 85 3.65 -5.15 -3.98
CA ALA A 85 4.42 -6.08 -3.17
C ALA A 85 5.87 -6.13 -3.63
N ASP A 86 6.78 -6.29 -2.67
CA ASP A 86 8.18 -6.58 -2.95
C ASP A 86 8.38 -8.07 -3.34
N LYS A 87 9.64 -8.46 -3.57
CA LYS A 87 10.02 -9.85 -3.92
C LYS A 87 9.63 -10.90 -2.87
N ASN A 88 9.35 -10.47 -1.64
CA ASN A 88 8.90 -11.34 -0.55
C ASN A 88 7.37 -11.31 -0.39
N MET A 89 6.65 -10.77 -1.37
CA MET A 89 5.21 -10.57 -1.34
C MET A 89 4.72 -9.66 -0.21
N SER A 90 5.61 -8.79 0.31
CA SER A 90 5.29 -7.80 1.33
C SER A 90 4.79 -6.51 0.68
N VAL A 91 3.56 -6.15 1.00
CA VAL A 91 2.92 -4.89 0.59
C VAL A 91 3.22 -3.84 1.64
N ARG A 92 3.88 -2.76 1.23
CA ARG A 92 4.18 -1.61 2.07
C ARG A 92 3.47 -0.38 1.55
N ILE A 93 2.63 0.18 2.38
CA ILE A 93 1.82 1.36 2.04
C ILE A 93 2.62 2.61 2.39
N ASP A 94 2.69 3.55 1.45
CA ASP A 94 3.34 4.85 1.71
C ASP A 94 2.65 5.57 2.89
N THR A 95 3.43 6.02 3.85
CA THR A 95 2.92 6.60 5.10
C THR A 95 2.15 7.90 4.87
N ALA A 96 2.58 8.74 3.93
CA ALA A 96 1.93 10.01 3.67
C ALA A 96 0.59 9.79 2.94
N ALA A 97 0.59 8.93 1.93
CA ALA A 97 -0.62 8.54 1.21
C ALA A 97 -1.64 7.83 2.13
N TRP A 98 -1.17 6.95 3.01
CA TRP A 98 -1.99 6.28 4.02
C TRP A 98 -2.69 7.28 4.95
N ARG A 99 -1.93 8.21 5.52
CA ARG A 99 -2.49 9.23 6.42
C ARG A 99 -3.52 10.10 5.72
N ALA A 100 -3.24 10.52 4.49
CA ALA A 100 -4.17 11.32 3.70
C ALA A 100 -5.47 10.54 3.41
N LEU A 101 -5.36 9.26 3.07
CA LEU A 101 -6.50 8.37 2.81
C LEU A 101 -7.37 8.21 4.07
N LEU A 102 -6.77 7.93 5.24
CA LEU A 102 -7.53 7.77 6.49
C LEU A 102 -8.21 9.06 6.92
N GLU A 103 -7.50 10.20 6.83
CA GLU A 103 -8.07 11.50 7.20
C GLU A 103 -9.28 11.88 6.34
N ALA A 104 -9.21 11.63 5.03
CA ALA A 104 -10.32 11.90 4.11
C ALA A 104 -11.53 10.96 4.35
N ASN A 105 -11.32 9.84 5.04
CA ASN A 105 -12.33 8.78 5.17
C ASN A 105 -12.70 8.48 6.63
N ARG A 106 -12.53 9.43 7.55
CA ARG A 106 -13.01 9.29 8.94
C ARG A 106 -14.49 8.93 8.99
N GLY A 107 -14.84 7.89 9.73
CA GLY A 107 -16.20 7.37 9.86
C GLY A 107 -16.75 6.68 8.62
N LYS A 108 -15.89 6.32 7.65
CA LYS A 108 -16.27 5.67 6.40
C LYS A 108 -15.49 4.39 6.18
N ASP A 109 -15.95 3.63 5.21
CA ASP A 109 -15.31 2.39 4.78
C ASP A 109 -14.34 2.64 3.63
N ILE A 110 -13.16 2.05 3.73
CA ILE A 110 -12.18 1.94 2.66
C ILE A 110 -12.22 0.51 2.12
N SER A 111 -12.33 0.36 0.82
CA SER A 111 -12.25 -0.91 0.13
C SER A 111 -10.80 -1.26 -0.18
N VAL A 112 -10.36 -2.46 0.18
CA VAL A 112 -9.02 -2.97 -0.13
C VAL A 112 -9.16 -4.15 -1.09
N THR A 113 -8.65 -3.98 -2.30
CA THR A 113 -8.62 -5.00 -3.34
C THR A 113 -7.18 -5.47 -3.56
N VAL A 114 -6.93 -6.76 -3.51
CA VAL A 114 -5.61 -7.34 -3.77
C VAL A 114 -5.64 -8.02 -5.12
N TYR A 115 -4.71 -7.62 -5.99
CA TYR A 115 -4.45 -8.24 -7.28
C TYR A 115 -3.21 -9.10 -7.15
N VAL A 116 -3.29 -10.35 -7.61
CA VAL A 116 -2.19 -11.30 -7.52
C VAL A 116 -1.88 -11.86 -8.89
N GLN A 117 -0.61 -11.90 -9.26
CA GLN A 117 -0.13 -12.57 -10.46
C GLN A 117 0.31 -13.99 -10.12
N ASN A 118 -0.19 -14.95 -10.88
CA ASN A 118 0.22 -16.35 -10.81
C ASN A 118 0.50 -16.91 -12.22
N ALA A 119 0.73 -18.19 -12.34
CA ALA A 119 1.02 -18.84 -13.64
C ALA A 119 -0.10 -18.68 -14.69
N ALA A 120 -1.36 -18.48 -14.27
CA ALA A 120 -2.51 -18.29 -15.15
C ALA A 120 -2.74 -16.82 -15.53
N GLY A 121 -2.02 -15.88 -14.93
CA GLY A 121 -2.14 -14.43 -15.14
C GLY A 121 -2.54 -13.68 -13.87
N TRP A 122 -3.08 -12.48 -14.07
CA TRP A 122 -3.55 -11.66 -12.95
C TRP A 122 -4.95 -12.05 -12.50
N VAL A 123 -5.14 -12.19 -11.21
CA VAL A 123 -6.44 -12.40 -10.57
C VAL A 123 -6.73 -11.22 -9.64
N GLN A 124 -7.99 -10.83 -9.57
CA GLN A 124 -8.52 -9.81 -8.67
C GLN A 124 -9.30 -10.51 -7.58
N HIS A 125 -8.82 -10.45 -6.36
CA HIS A 125 -9.53 -10.98 -5.21
C HIS A 125 -10.74 -10.13 -4.85
N LYS A 126 -11.74 -10.75 -4.20
CA LYS A 126 -12.86 -10.04 -3.61
C LYS A 126 -12.34 -9.00 -2.60
N PRO A 127 -12.80 -7.75 -2.68
CA PRO A 127 -12.38 -6.73 -1.74
C PRO A 127 -12.76 -7.08 -0.29
N HIS A 128 -11.96 -6.60 0.65
CA HIS A 128 -12.32 -6.52 2.06
C HIS A 128 -12.40 -5.07 2.51
N THR A 129 -12.97 -4.84 3.67
CA THR A 129 -13.28 -3.50 4.16
C THR A 129 -12.39 -3.14 5.36
N LEU A 130 -11.92 -1.89 5.38
CA LEU A 130 -11.37 -1.24 6.57
C LEU A 130 -12.32 -0.10 6.95
N THR A 131 -12.97 -0.17 8.10
CA THR A 131 -13.80 0.92 8.61
C THR A 131 -12.92 1.88 9.40
N VAL A 132 -12.80 3.12 8.95
CA VAL A 132 -12.02 4.16 9.66
C VAL A 132 -12.87 4.77 10.76
N ALA A 133 -12.42 4.68 12.01
CA ALA A 133 -13.11 5.30 13.13
C ALA A 133 -13.09 6.84 13.03
N GLN A 134 -14.03 7.50 13.69
CA GLN A 134 -14.02 8.97 13.81
C GLN A 134 -12.92 9.45 14.73
N GLU A 135 -12.66 8.66 15.78
CA GLU A 135 -11.74 8.98 16.87
C GLU A 135 -10.32 8.53 16.56
N ASP A 136 -9.38 9.25 17.07
CA ASP A 136 -7.98 8.86 17.10
C ASP A 136 -7.71 7.90 18.25
N ILE A 137 -6.69 7.05 18.09
CA ILE A 137 -6.14 6.31 19.22
C ILE A 137 -5.36 7.28 20.11
N ASP A 138 -5.51 7.12 21.43
CA ASP A 138 -4.74 7.88 22.41
C ASP A 138 -3.24 7.64 22.20
N PRO A 139 -2.39 8.68 22.19
CA PRO A 139 -0.94 8.53 22.08
C PRO A 139 -0.31 7.82 23.28
N TYR A 140 -1.06 7.68 24.38
CA TYR A 140 -0.61 7.01 25.60
C TYR A 140 -1.32 5.66 25.76
N LEU A 141 -0.54 4.59 25.81
CA LEU A 141 -1.02 3.25 26.16
C LEU A 141 -0.75 2.98 27.64
N SER A 142 -1.81 2.92 28.46
CA SER A 142 -1.72 2.49 29.84
C SER A 142 -2.04 1.01 29.97
N TYR A 143 -1.12 0.22 30.50
CA TYR A 143 -1.36 -1.19 30.78
C TYR A 143 -0.84 -1.57 32.17
N ARG A 144 -1.48 -2.55 32.78
CA ARG A 144 -1.00 -3.14 34.03
C ARG A 144 -0.11 -4.34 33.70
N LEU A 145 1.15 -4.28 34.10
CA LEU A 145 2.00 -5.45 34.07
C LEU A 145 1.58 -6.39 35.21
N ILE A 146 1.12 -7.59 34.86
CA ILE A 146 0.88 -8.67 35.82
C ILE A 146 2.05 -9.63 35.68
N GLU A 147 2.83 -9.79 36.73
CA GLU A 147 3.91 -10.79 36.74
C GLU A 147 3.30 -12.21 36.67
N PRO A 148 3.76 -13.06 35.74
CA PRO A 148 3.28 -14.44 35.68
C PRO A 148 3.87 -15.21 36.86
N GLY A 149 3.03 -15.72 37.76
CA GLY A 149 3.48 -16.68 38.75
C GLY A 149 3.01 -16.53 40.20
N GLU A 150 2.09 -15.64 40.50
CA GLU A 150 1.44 -15.65 41.81
C GLU A 150 -0.05 -16.06 41.67
N ALA A 151 -0.31 -17.36 41.77
CA ALA A 151 -1.63 -17.94 41.99
C ALA A 151 -1.57 -18.75 43.28
#